data_a43b114b3c30c527a4911e508c391018
#
_entry.id   a43b114b3c30c527a4911e508c391018
#
_cell.length_a   1.000
_cell.length_b   1.000
_cell.length_c   1.000
_cell.angle_alpha   90.00
_cell.angle_beta   90.00
_cell.angle_gamma   90.00
#
_symmetry.space_group_name_H-M   'P 1'
#
loop_
_entity.id
_entity.type
_entity.pdbx_description
1 polymer ?
#
loop_
_entity_poly.entity_id
_entity_poly.type
_entity_poly.pdbx_seq_one_letter_code
_entity_poly.pdbx_strand_id
1 'polypeptide(L)'
;MRRRIIVVTQSLFLLWHSLALVVGPAPGSYSMGKIYPAFKPYLEFLQMDNSWGFFSPEPGPGIVLRYDIEDTSGREYHFKPFEGTDRTGSIGLRRSALGYRLSLDDSFKESFARLLCRKHANLASVKVRLILIRQKLLSPEAYASGHRPLDEDFIRADPSEPYACGPEVVR
;
A
#
# COMPACT_ATOMS: atom_id res chain seq x y z
N MET A 1 -14.02 -2.96 -53.10
CA MET A 1 -12.92 -3.61 -52.36
C MET A 1 -12.33 -2.70 -51.30
N ARG A 2 -11.89 -1.49 -51.56
CA ARG A 2 -11.27 -0.52 -50.63
C ARG A 2 -12.08 -0.27 -49.33
N ARG A 3 -13.41 -0.05 -49.44
CA ARG A 3 -14.28 0.19 -48.26
C ARG A 3 -14.34 -1.01 -47.27
N ARG A 4 -14.35 -2.23 -47.80
CA ARG A 4 -14.35 -3.45 -46.95
C ARG A 4 -13.01 -3.59 -46.20
N ILE A 5 -11.90 -3.29 -46.84
CA ILE A 5 -10.57 -3.33 -46.18
C ILE A 5 -10.52 -2.32 -45.04
N ILE A 6 -10.98 -1.09 -45.27
CA ILE A 6 -11.01 -0.04 -44.23
C ILE A 6 -11.83 -0.51 -43.00
N VAL A 7 -13.06 -1.02 -43.24
CA VAL A 7 -13.92 -1.48 -42.16
C VAL A 7 -13.27 -2.62 -41.38
N VAL A 8 -12.69 -3.59 -42.07
CA VAL A 8 -12.00 -4.72 -41.41
C VAL A 8 -10.82 -4.23 -40.56
N THR A 9 -9.98 -3.34 -41.10
CA THR A 9 -8.81 -2.80 -40.37
C THR A 9 -9.26 -2.01 -39.12
N GLN A 10 -10.30 -1.19 -39.24
CA GLN A 10 -10.84 -0.43 -38.10
C GLN A 10 -11.42 -1.37 -37.04
N SER A 11 -12.16 -2.41 -37.44
CA SER A 11 -12.70 -3.39 -36.50
C SER A 11 -11.62 -4.17 -35.76
N LEU A 12 -10.55 -4.57 -36.44
CA LEU A 12 -9.41 -5.23 -35.82
C LEU A 12 -8.66 -4.30 -34.85
N PHE A 13 -8.49 -3.04 -35.22
CA PHE A 13 -7.88 -2.06 -34.34
C PHE A 13 -8.71 -1.83 -33.07
N LEU A 14 -10.03 -1.66 -33.22
CA LEU A 14 -10.94 -1.48 -32.07
C LEU A 14 -10.92 -2.71 -31.16
N LEU A 15 -10.93 -3.90 -31.74
CA LEU A 15 -10.83 -5.15 -30.96
C LEU A 15 -9.51 -5.20 -30.16
N TRP A 16 -8.37 -4.92 -30.83
CA TRP A 16 -7.07 -4.87 -30.18
C TRP A 16 -7.02 -3.85 -29.04
N HIS A 17 -7.50 -2.64 -29.30
CA HIS A 17 -7.54 -1.56 -28.31
C HIS A 17 -8.43 -1.94 -27.10
N SER A 18 -9.60 -2.51 -27.36
CA SER A 18 -10.51 -2.97 -26.28
C SER A 18 -9.88 -4.07 -25.42
N LEU A 19 -9.16 -5.02 -26.05
CA LEU A 19 -8.42 -6.06 -25.33
C LEU A 19 -7.29 -5.43 -24.49
N ALA A 20 -6.55 -4.46 -25.02
CA ALA A 20 -5.50 -3.76 -24.29
C ALA A 20 -6.04 -3.06 -23.04
N LEU A 21 -7.22 -2.43 -23.12
CA LEU A 21 -7.88 -1.79 -21.97
C LEU A 21 -8.30 -2.77 -20.87
N VAL A 22 -8.55 -4.03 -21.22
CA VAL A 22 -8.88 -5.08 -20.25
C VAL A 22 -7.62 -5.69 -19.65
N VAL A 23 -6.59 -5.89 -20.47
CA VAL A 23 -5.33 -6.53 -20.05
C VAL A 23 -4.46 -5.59 -19.21
N GLY A 24 -4.38 -4.31 -19.60
CA GLY A 24 -3.51 -3.31 -18.96
C GLY A 24 -3.70 -3.19 -17.44
N PRO A 25 -4.93 -3.08 -16.93
CA PRO A 25 -5.18 -2.93 -15.49
C PRO A 25 -4.81 -4.14 -14.62
N ALA A 26 -4.70 -5.33 -15.18
CA ALA A 26 -4.56 -6.57 -14.42
C ALA A 26 -3.34 -7.44 -14.81
N PRO A 27 -2.11 -6.87 -14.94
CA PRO A 27 -0.93 -7.63 -15.34
C PRO A 27 -0.57 -8.73 -14.33
N GLY A 28 -0.94 -8.56 -13.06
CA GLY A 28 -0.69 -9.52 -11.99
C GLY A 28 -1.67 -10.70 -11.93
N SER A 29 -2.75 -10.70 -12.74
CA SER A 29 -3.67 -11.84 -12.76
C SER A 29 -3.07 -13.02 -13.55
N TYR A 30 -3.37 -14.25 -13.12
CA TYR A 30 -2.84 -15.46 -13.77
C TYR A 30 -3.14 -15.52 -15.28
N SER A 31 -4.36 -15.16 -15.66
CA SER A 31 -4.78 -15.21 -17.06
C SER A 31 -4.22 -14.05 -17.88
N MET A 32 -4.27 -12.84 -17.35
CA MET A 32 -3.84 -11.63 -18.07
C MET A 32 -2.32 -11.50 -18.11
N GLY A 33 -1.62 -11.96 -17.07
CA GLY A 33 -0.16 -11.95 -17.03
C GLY A 33 0.51 -12.72 -18.18
N LYS A 34 -0.15 -13.76 -18.71
CA LYS A 34 0.37 -14.52 -19.87
C LYS A 34 0.29 -13.75 -21.19
N ILE A 35 -0.75 -12.94 -21.37
CA ILE A 35 -0.97 -12.19 -22.63
C ILE A 35 -0.47 -10.74 -22.53
N TYR A 36 -0.28 -10.22 -21.32
CA TYR A 36 0.20 -8.86 -21.07
C TYR A 36 1.47 -8.48 -21.85
N PRO A 37 2.51 -9.34 -21.96
CA PRO A 37 3.73 -8.99 -22.72
C PRO A 37 3.47 -8.57 -24.16
N ALA A 38 2.43 -9.13 -24.80
CA ALA A 38 2.07 -8.77 -26.18
C ALA A 38 1.45 -7.36 -26.28
N PHE A 39 0.79 -6.91 -25.19
CA PHE A 39 0.16 -5.58 -25.17
C PHE A 39 1.05 -4.51 -24.52
N LYS A 40 2.06 -4.89 -23.79
CA LYS A 40 2.93 -3.98 -23.03
C LYS A 40 3.47 -2.82 -23.86
N PRO A 41 4.12 -3.01 -25.04
CA PRO A 41 4.64 -1.90 -25.83
C PRO A 41 3.56 -0.91 -26.27
N TYR A 42 2.36 -1.41 -26.55
CA TYR A 42 1.22 -0.59 -26.94
C TYR A 42 0.68 0.23 -25.76
N LEU A 43 0.58 -0.38 -24.58
CA LEU A 43 0.12 0.27 -23.35
C LEU A 43 1.13 1.34 -22.88
N GLU A 44 2.43 1.06 -22.95
CA GLU A 44 3.50 2.02 -22.66
C GLU A 44 3.44 3.23 -23.62
N PHE A 45 3.29 2.98 -24.91
CA PHE A 45 3.14 4.04 -25.91
C PHE A 45 1.95 4.96 -25.62
N LEU A 46 0.83 4.40 -25.17
CA LEU A 46 -0.36 5.17 -24.81
C LEU A 46 -0.34 5.72 -23.37
N GLN A 47 0.75 5.48 -22.62
CA GLN A 47 0.85 5.81 -21.18
C GLN A 47 -0.29 5.20 -20.34
N MET A 48 -0.80 4.07 -20.76
CA MET A 48 -1.89 3.33 -20.12
C MET A 48 -1.39 2.10 -19.36
N ASP A 49 -0.09 1.94 -19.19
CA ASP A 49 0.55 0.89 -18.41
C ASP A 49 0.47 1.20 -16.90
N ASN A 50 -0.71 1.47 -16.42
CA ASN A 50 -1.00 1.68 -15.01
C ASN A 50 -1.59 0.39 -14.45
N SER A 51 -0.78 -0.41 -13.77
CA SER A 51 -1.28 -1.55 -13.02
C SER A 51 -2.25 -1.07 -11.94
N TRP A 52 -3.52 -1.39 -12.11
CA TRP A 52 -4.52 -1.16 -11.08
C TRP A 52 -4.39 -2.25 -10.02
N GLY A 53 -3.46 -2.10 -9.11
CA GLY A 53 -3.26 -3.03 -8.00
C GLY A 53 -4.49 -3.24 -7.10
N PHE A 54 -5.54 -2.45 -7.31
CA PHE A 54 -6.83 -2.59 -6.63
C PHE A 54 -7.62 -3.85 -7.02
N PHE A 55 -7.37 -4.38 -8.22
CA PHE A 55 -8.09 -5.55 -8.76
C PHE A 55 -7.20 -6.78 -8.87
N SER A 56 -6.02 -6.73 -8.28
CA SER A 56 -5.21 -7.94 -8.14
C SER A 56 -5.99 -8.97 -7.32
N PRO A 57 -6.04 -10.24 -7.73
CA PRO A 57 -6.66 -11.29 -6.93
C PRO A 57 -5.99 -11.46 -5.56
N GLU A 58 -4.80 -10.93 -5.40
CA GLU A 58 -4.08 -10.83 -4.13
C GLU A 58 -3.81 -9.36 -3.81
N PRO A 59 -4.79 -8.62 -3.28
CA PRO A 59 -4.50 -7.31 -2.71
C PRO A 59 -3.41 -7.50 -1.65
N GLY A 60 -2.36 -6.69 -1.71
CA GLY A 60 -1.27 -6.77 -0.73
C GLY A 60 -1.79 -6.67 0.70
N PRO A 61 -1.04 -7.17 1.69
CA PRO A 61 -1.44 -7.13 3.09
C PRO A 61 -1.73 -5.69 3.50
N GLY A 62 -2.81 -5.49 4.23
CA GLY A 62 -3.10 -4.21 4.87
C GLY A 62 -1.95 -3.85 5.82
N ILE A 63 -1.39 -2.66 5.70
CA ILE A 63 -0.35 -2.18 6.60
C ILE A 63 -0.90 -1.03 7.42
N VAL A 64 -0.92 -1.21 8.75
CA VAL A 64 -1.36 -0.21 9.71
C VAL A 64 -0.15 0.25 10.53
N LEU A 65 0.01 1.58 10.65
CA LEU A 65 1.05 2.16 11.48
C LEU A 65 0.55 2.30 12.92
N ARG A 66 1.36 1.85 13.86
CA ARG A 66 1.38 2.25 15.27
C ARG A 66 2.74 2.83 15.60
N TYR A 67 2.85 3.59 16.65
CA TYR A 67 4.15 4.05 17.13
C TYR A 67 4.12 4.27 18.64
N ASP A 68 5.27 4.05 19.24
CA ASP A 68 5.51 4.28 20.66
C ASP A 68 6.47 5.44 20.82
N ILE A 69 6.24 6.24 21.86
CA ILE A 69 7.12 7.36 22.25
C ILE A 69 7.57 7.11 23.68
N GLU A 70 8.89 7.17 23.87
CA GLU A 70 9.52 7.17 25.19
C GLU A 70 9.90 8.60 25.56
N ASP A 71 9.52 9.05 26.79
CA ASP A 71 9.87 10.34 27.33
C ASP A 71 11.20 10.28 28.12
N THR A 72 11.65 11.44 28.63
CA THR A 72 12.88 11.56 29.45
C THR A 72 12.82 10.79 30.77
N SER A 73 11.62 10.42 31.24
CA SER A 73 11.44 9.61 32.45
C SER A 73 11.44 8.09 32.19
N GLY A 74 11.51 7.70 30.91
CA GLY A 74 11.41 6.29 30.49
C GLY A 74 9.97 5.79 30.37
N ARG A 75 8.98 6.69 30.44
CA ARG A 75 7.57 6.31 30.27
C ARG A 75 7.25 6.15 28.79
N GLU A 76 6.60 5.04 28.44
CA GLU A 76 6.15 4.76 27.08
C GLU A 76 4.68 5.18 26.86
N TYR A 77 4.44 5.84 25.72
CA TYR A 77 3.12 6.24 25.24
C TYR A 77 2.84 5.54 23.91
N HIS A 78 1.72 4.81 23.84
CA HIS A 78 1.33 4.05 22.67
C HIS A 78 0.30 4.81 21.82
N PHE A 79 0.60 5.02 20.56
CA PHE A 79 -0.25 5.77 19.64
C PHE A 79 -0.75 4.88 18.50
N LYS A 80 -2.05 4.98 18.26
CA LYS A 80 -2.74 4.32 17.15
C LYS A 80 -3.41 5.39 16.28
N PRO A 81 -2.63 6.11 15.46
CA PRO A 81 -3.08 7.36 14.81
C PRO A 81 -4.30 7.20 13.91
N PHE A 82 -4.68 5.97 13.61
CA PHE A 82 -5.74 5.66 12.66
C PHE A 82 -6.88 4.84 13.25
N GLU A 83 -6.84 4.57 14.55
CA GLU A 83 -7.92 3.87 15.23
C GLU A 83 -9.12 4.82 15.44
N GLY A 84 -10.33 4.32 15.17
CA GLY A 84 -11.57 5.09 15.37
C GLY A 84 -11.90 6.11 14.29
N THR A 85 -11.09 6.28 13.25
CA THR A 85 -11.40 7.18 12.16
C THR A 85 -11.99 6.42 10.98
N ASP A 86 -12.94 7.06 10.30
CA ASP A 86 -13.62 6.50 9.14
C ASP A 86 -12.60 5.91 8.14
N ARG A 87 -12.74 4.61 7.87
CA ARG A 87 -11.87 3.87 6.94
C ARG A 87 -12.22 4.14 5.48
N THR A 88 -13.27 4.89 5.25
CA THR A 88 -13.76 5.21 3.92
C THR A 88 -13.21 6.53 3.40
N GLY A 89 -13.04 6.63 2.09
CA GLY A 89 -12.62 7.85 1.42
C GLY A 89 -11.11 8.09 1.34
N SER A 90 -10.76 9.31 0.95
CA SER A 90 -9.38 9.72 0.63
C SER A 90 -8.40 9.60 1.81
N ILE A 91 -8.90 9.68 3.05
CA ILE A 91 -8.08 9.54 4.26
C ILE A 91 -7.64 8.09 4.46
N GLY A 92 -8.53 7.12 4.26
CA GLY A 92 -8.20 5.69 4.35
C GLY A 92 -7.11 5.29 3.34
N LEU A 93 -7.22 5.75 2.09
CA LEU A 93 -6.22 5.51 1.04
C LEU A 93 -4.86 6.11 1.39
N ARG A 94 -4.80 7.35 1.88
CA ARG A 94 -3.55 8.00 2.29
C ARG A 94 -2.86 7.27 3.44
N ARG A 95 -3.61 6.69 4.36
CA ARG A 95 -3.10 5.91 5.50
C ARG A 95 -2.48 4.59 5.06
N SER A 96 -3.15 3.89 4.17
CA SER A 96 -2.63 2.65 3.57
C SER A 96 -1.36 2.94 2.77
N ALA A 97 -1.36 4.02 1.98
CA ALA A 97 -0.19 4.46 1.23
C ALA A 97 0.99 4.85 2.15
N LEU A 98 0.73 5.50 3.29
CA LEU A 98 1.75 5.83 4.27
C LEU A 98 2.37 4.55 4.87
N GLY A 99 1.56 3.60 5.33
CA GLY A 99 2.04 2.33 5.86
C GLY A 99 2.88 1.56 4.86
N TYR A 100 2.42 1.49 3.61
CA TYR A 100 3.15 0.86 2.51
C TYR A 100 4.49 1.56 2.26
N ARG A 101 4.51 2.89 2.15
CA ARG A 101 5.75 3.66 1.94
C ARG A 101 6.76 3.48 3.07
N LEU A 102 6.30 3.50 4.32
CA LEU A 102 7.13 3.20 5.47
C LEU A 102 7.68 1.76 5.47
N SER A 103 7.02 0.81 4.81
CA SER A 103 7.53 -0.57 4.69
C SER A 103 8.62 -0.75 3.65
N LEU A 104 8.79 0.19 2.72
CA LEU A 104 9.71 0.10 1.59
C LEU A 104 10.98 0.95 1.74
N ASP A 105 10.92 2.02 2.54
CA ASP A 105 11.95 3.07 2.53
C ASP A 105 12.37 3.44 3.95
N ASP A 106 13.58 3.03 4.34
CA ASP A 106 14.13 3.30 5.68
C ASP A 106 14.46 4.77 5.88
N SER A 107 14.86 5.50 4.83
CA SER A 107 15.12 6.94 4.90
C SER A 107 13.82 7.71 5.17
N PHE A 108 12.73 7.22 4.62
CA PHE A 108 11.40 7.77 4.87
C PHE A 108 10.92 7.48 6.31
N LYS A 109 11.23 6.28 6.87
CA LYS A 109 10.95 5.97 8.29
C LYS A 109 11.65 6.96 9.21
N GLU A 110 12.93 7.23 8.98
CA GLU A 110 13.71 8.19 9.79
C GLU A 110 13.11 9.59 9.71
N SER A 111 12.81 10.07 8.51
CA SER A 111 12.19 11.38 8.29
C SER A 111 10.83 11.49 8.98
N PHE A 112 10.04 10.42 8.93
CA PHE A 112 8.75 10.34 9.58
C PHE A 112 8.88 10.29 11.11
N ALA A 113 9.84 9.55 11.65
CA ALA A 113 10.13 9.53 13.09
C ALA A 113 10.51 10.92 13.61
N ARG A 114 11.35 11.67 12.88
CA ARG A 114 11.67 13.07 13.20
C ARG A 114 10.43 13.97 13.22
N LEU A 115 9.49 13.76 12.29
CA LEU A 115 8.21 14.48 12.29
C LEU A 115 7.39 14.17 13.55
N LEU A 116 7.36 12.90 13.99
CA LEU A 116 6.67 12.50 15.21
C LEU A 116 7.33 13.08 16.47
N CYS A 117 8.66 13.12 16.54
CA CYS A 117 9.38 13.80 17.62
C CYS A 117 8.94 15.26 17.75
N ARG A 118 8.87 15.99 16.64
CA ARG A 118 8.39 17.40 16.63
C ARG A 118 6.93 17.50 17.04
N LYS A 119 6.09 16.62 16.51
CA LYS A 119 4.64 16.62 16.83
C LYS A 119 4.37 16.40 18.31
N HIS A 120 5.19 15.61 18.99
CA HIS A 120 5.06 15.23 20.38
C HIS A 120 6.13 15.88 21.29
N ALA A 121 6.66 17.02 20.90
CA ALA A 121 7.66 17.74 21.68
C ALA A 121 7.18 18.07 23.10
N ASN A 122 5.88 18.24 23.29
CA ASN A 122 5.25 18.45 24.60
C ASN A 122 5.40 17.26 25.57
N LEU A 123 5.69 16.06 25.08
CA LEU A 123 5.94 14.87 25.90
C LEU A 123 7.43 14.72 26.27
N ALA A 124 8.28 15.72 25.97
CA ALA A 124 9.73 15.60 26.13
C ALA A 124 10.26 14.29 25.53
N SER A 125 9.83 13.98 24.33
CA SER A 125 10.12 12.72 23.62
C SER A 125 11.61 12.52 23.42
N VAL A 126 12.14 11.36 23.84
CA VAL A 126 13.55 10.98 23.68
C VAL A 126 13.72 10.00 22.52
N LYS A 127 12.76 9.08 22.37
CA LYS A 127 12.79 8.06 21.31
C LYS A 127 11.40 7.83 20.73
N VAL A 128 11.38 7.49 19.46
CA VAL A 128 10.18 7.06 18.72
C VAL A 128 10.46 5.70 18.10
N ARG A 129 9.56 4.74 18.30
CA ARG A 129 9.58 3.43 17.66
C ARG A 129 8.36 3.30 16.75
N LEU A 130 8.59 3.01 15.47
CA LEU A 130 7.53 2.74 14.51
C LEU A 130 7.18 1.25 14.52
N ILE A 131 5.91 0.91 14.50
CA ILE A 131 5.42 -0.47 14.50
C ILE A 131 4.49 -0.62 13.30
N LEU A 132 4.95 -1.35 12.29
CA LEU A 132 4.14 -1.66 11.11
C LEU A 132 3.40 -2.97 11.36
N ILE A 133 2.10 -2.88 11.44
CA ILE A 133 1.23 -4.05 11.61
C ILE A 133 0.78 -4.48 10.21
N ARG A 134 1.25 -5.65 9.81
CA ARG A 134 0.87 -6.29 8.55
C ARG A 134 -0.26 -7.26 8.82
N GLN A 135 -1.37 -7.05 8.17
CA GLN A 135 -2.52 -7.95 8.21
C GLN A 135 -2.48 -8.84 6.96
N LYS A 136 -2.26 -10.13 7.14
CA LYS A 136 -2.37 -11.10 6.05
C LYS A 136 -3.81 -11.19 5.57
N LEU A 137 -3.97 -11.43 4.28
CA LEU A 137 -5.28 -11.74 3.74
C LEU A 137 -5.71 -13.13 4.21
N LEU A 138 -6.97 -13.20 4.61
CA LEU A 138 -7.60 -14.47 4.96
C LEU A 138 -8.03 -15.17 3.66
N SER A 139 -7.54 -16.39 3.44
CA SER A 139 -8.01 -17.19 2.31
C SER A 139 -9.46 -17.64 2.52
N PRO A 140 -10.21 -17.93 1.44
CA PRO A 140 -11.57 -18.47 1.55
C PRO A 140 -11.63 -19.74 2.41
N GLU A 141 -10.61 -20.62 2.31
CA GLU A 141 -10.52 -21.86 3.07
C GLU A 141 -10.31 -21.59 4.57
N ALA A 142 -9.42 -20.66 4.91
CA ALA A 142 -9.18 -20.26 6.29
C ALA A 142 -10.44 -19.60 6.89
N TYR A 143 -11.16 -18.78 6.11
CA TYR A 143 -12.44 -18.22 6.55
C TYR A 143 -13.49 -19.31 6.79
N ALA A 144 -13.59 -20.30 5.91
CA ALA A 144 -14.51 -21.42 6.02
C ALA A 144 -14.17 -22.32 7.24
N SER A 145 -12.88 -22.44 7.62
CA SER A 145 -12.45 -23.15 8.82
C SER A 145 -12.63 -22.36 10.12
N GLY A 146 -13.21 -21.17 10.08
CA GLY A 146 -13.58 -20.37 11.24
C GLY A 146 -12.62 -19.25 11.63
N HIS A 147 -11.49 -19.09 10.92
CA HIS A 147 -10.58 -17.97 11.16
C HIS A 147 -11.21 -16.62 10.83
N ARG A 148 -10.74 -15.58 11.50
CA ARG A 148 -11.17 -14.19 11.28
C ARG A 148 -9.98 -13.29 10.98
N PRO A 149 -10.18 -12.17 10.25
CA PRO A 149 -9.08 -11.29 9.85
C PRO A 149 -8.27 -10.66 10.98
N LEU A 150 -8.81 -10.68 12.20
CA LEU A 150 -8.16 -10.13 13.40
C LEU A 150 -7.53 -11.18 14.29
N ASP A 151 -7.57 -12.47 13.90
CA ASP A 151 -6.89 -13.53 14.65
C ASP A 151 -5.38 -13.28 14.62
N GLU A 152 -4.68 -13.59 15.70
CA GLU A 152 -3.24 -13.32 15.87
C GLU A 152 -2.38 -13.94 14.77
N ASP A 153 -2.77 -15.11 14.26
CA ASP A 153 -2.06 -15.80 13.16
C ASP A 153 -2.02 -15.01 11.86
N PHE A 154 -2.94 -14.06 11.68
CA PHE A 154 -3.04 -13.20 10.50
C PHE A 154 -2.50 -11.79 10.72
N ILE A 155 -2.01 -11.50 11.92
CA ILE A 155 -1.45 -10.19 12.28
C ILE A 155 0.03 -10.37 12.61
N ARG A 156 0.88 -9.61 11.92
CA ARG A 156 2.32 -9.54 12.22
C ARG A 156 2.70 -8.11 12.55
N ALA A 157 3.28 -7.89 13.71
CA ALA A 157 3.85 -6.62 14.10
C ALA A 157 5.36 -6.63 13.79
N ASP A 158 5.81 -5.68 12.98
CA ASP A 158 7.20 -5.47 12.61
C ASP A 158 7.65 -4.14 13.29
N PRO A 159 8.21 -4.16 14.50
CA PRO A 159 8.76 -2.97 15.15
C PRO A 159 10.06 -2.54 14.49
N SER A 160 10.26 -1.23 14.31
CA SER A 160 11.57 -0.68 13.92
C SER A 160 12.51 -0.61 15.12
N GLU A 161 13.81 -0.41 14.84
CA GLU A 161 14.71 0.13 15.84
C GLU A 161 14.19 1.51 16.30
N PRO A 162 14.46 1.89 17.57
CA PRO A 162 14.03 3.18 18.08
C PRO A 162 14.85 4.32 17.45
N TYR A 163 14.17 5.36 16.99
CA TYR A 163 14.79 6.59 16.49
C TYR A 163 14.94 7.60 17.62
N ALA A 164 16.14 8.13 17.80
CA ALA A 164 16.38 9.15 18.81
C ALA A 164 15.77 10.51 18.39
N CYS A 165 15.09 11.17 19.32
CA CYS A 165 14.65 12.55 19.18
C CYS A 165 15.77 13.48 19.64
N GLY A 166 16.64 13.92 18.72
CA GLY A 166 17.72 14.84 19.04
C GLY A 166 17.23 16.27 19.32
N PRO A 167 18.04 17.10 20.02
CA PRO A 167 17.68 18.49 20.34
C PRO A 167 17.47 19.38 19.12
N GLU A 168 18.02 19.03 17.97
CA GLU A 168 17.80 19.76 16.70
C GLU A 168 16.40 19.52 16.08
N VAL A 169 15.71 18.48 16.51
CA VAL A 169 14.41 18.10 15.95
C VAL A 169 13.25 18.82 16.63
N VAL A 170 13.48 19.42 17.78
CA VAL A 170 12.46 20.03 18.66
C VAL A 170 12.34 21.56 18.45
N ARG A 171 13.19 22.16 17.58
CA ARG A 171 13.15 23.61 17.27
C ARG A 171 12.26 23.94 16.06
#